data_f6f7565c7b0928cfa213df1f1640a7f5
#
_entry.id   f6f7565c7b0928cfa213df1f1640a7f5
#
_cell.length_a   1.000
_cell.length_b   1.000
_cell.length_c   1.000
_cell.angle_alpha   90.00
_cell.angle_beta   90.00
_cell.angle_gamma   90.00
#
_symmetry.space_group_name_H-M   'P 1'
#
loop_
_entity.id
_entity.type
_entity.pdbx_description
1 polymer ?
#
loop_
_entity_poly.entity_id
_entity_poly.type
_entity_poly.pdbx_seq_one_letter_code
_entity_poly.pdbx_strand_id
1 'polypeptide(L)'
;MNFAVISTEIFILCLGLFAIVMDLVLPAKESHKSIGAVLIFALTGWFLYMFTLYQGPLNPMEPEAMAVIADKFFYQGMYFVDNYALFFKQMFILATVFTMLFASDYVQSVLRYKGEFYALLLMALLGMCVLASATDFLTMFIGLELMTISFYILTGARMSSKDSSEAAVKYLIIGSVSTATMLYGISLVYGLSLIHI
;
A
#
# COMPACT_ATOMS: atom_id res chain seq x y z
N MET A 1 -11.95 -1.73 19.31
CA MET A 1 -11.18 -1.68 18.04
C MET A 1 -9.91 -0.90 18.30
N ASN A 2 -8.76 -1.55 18.19
CA ASN A 2 -7.49 -0.89 18.45
C ASN A 2 -6.96 -0.25 17.16
N PHE A 3 -7.15 1.06 16.99
CA PHE A 3 -6.70 1.81 15.81
C PHE A 3 -5.16 1.87 15.69
N ALA A 4 -4.43 1.57 16.75
CA ALA A 4 -2.98 1.50 16.71
C ALA A 4 -2.48 0.41 15.75
N VAL A 5 -3.25 -0.66 15.54
CA VAL A 5 -2.93 -1.78 14.63
C VAL A 5 -2.88 -1.34 13.18
N ILE A 6 -3.73 -0.39 12.77
CA ILE A 6 -3.80 0.14 11.40
C ILE A 6 -3.16 1.52 11.27
N SER A 7 -2.32 1.92 12.23
CA SER A 7 -1.71 3.25 12.24
C SER A 7 -0.85 3.52 10.99
N THR A 8 -0.16 2.50 10.50
CA THR A 8 0.67 2.61 9.29
C THR A 8 -0.16 2.88 8.05
N GLU A 9 -1.28 2.19 7.88
CA GLU A 9 -2.19 2.33 6.75
C GLU A 9 -2.87 3.71 6.78
N ILE A 10 -3.34 4.13 7.95
CA ILE A 10 -3.92 5.47 8.13
C ILE A 10 -2.89 6.56 7.81
N PHE A 11 -1.64 6.39 8.26
CA PHE A 11 -0.57 7.34 7.98
C PHE A 11 -0.29 7.45 6.48
N ILE A 12 -0.15 6.32 5.77
CA ILE A 12 0.09 6.28 4.34
C ILE A 12 -1.09 6.89 3.57
N LEU A 13 -2.33 6.57 3.96
CA LEU A 13 -3.54 7.15 3.37
C LEU A 13 -3.56 8.67 3.52
N CYS A 14 -3.29 9.18 4.73
CA CYS A 14 -3.21 10.61 4.99
C CYS A 14 -2.13 11.29 4.15
N LEU A 15 -0.96 10.66 3.98
CA LEU A 15 0.10 11.19 3.12
C LEU A 15 -0.32 11.21 1.64
N GLY A 16 -1.03 10.19 1.15
CA GLY A 16 -1.55 10.15 -0.21
C GLY A 16 -2.57 11.28 -0.47
N LEU A 17 -3.50 11.48 0.45
CA LEU A 17 -4.46 12.59 0.39
C LEU A 17 -3.75 13.95 0.48
N PHE A 18 -2.77 14.08 1.36
CA PHE A 18 -1.96 15.28 1.47
C PHE A 18 -1.23 15.60 0.16
N ALA A 19 -0.67 14.60 -0.53
CA ALA A 19 0.00 14.80 -1.81
C ALA A 19 -0.95 15.38 -2.87
N ILE A 20 -2.20 14.89 -2.95
CA ILE A 20 -3.22 15.38 -3.88
C ILE A 20 -3.61 16.82 -3.52
N VAL A 21 -3.86 17.11 -2.25
CA VAL A 21 -4.26 18.45 -1.80
C VAL A 21 -3.15 19.46 -2.05
N MET A 22 -1.91 19.10 -1.78
CA MET A 22 -0.76 19.99 -2.03
C MET A 22 -0.56 20.26 -3.52
N ASP A 23 -0.76 19.27 -4.39
CA ASP A 23 -0.68 19.47 -5.85
C ASP A 23 -1.78 20.38 -6.38
N LEU A 24 -2.97 20.36 -5.74
CA LEU A 24 -4.10 21.20 -6.10
C LEU A 24 -3.94 22.66 -5.63
N VAL A 25 -3.38 22.86 -4.43
CA VAL A 25 -3.29 24.18 -3.77
C VAL A 25 -2.08 24.98 -4.24
N LEU A 26 -0.97 24.31 -4.54
CA LEU A 26 0.29 25.00 -4.86
C LEU A 26 0.41 25.30 -6.36
N PRO A 27 0.81 26.54 -6.74
CA PRO A 27 0.96 26.89 -8.14
C PRO A 27 2.11 26.14 -8.82
N ALA A 28 1.88 25.71 -10.05
CA ALA A 28 2.64 24.72 -10.82
C ALA A 28 4.16 24.94 -10.99
N LYS A 29 4.73 26.08 -10.60
CA LYS A 29 6.11 26.45 -10.95
C LYS A 29 7.19 26.12 -9.94
N GLU A 30 6.89 26.01 -8.63
CA GLU A 30 7.91 25.83 -7.60
C GLU A 30 7.65 24.62 -6.66
N SER A 31 6.45 24.09 -6.66
CA SER A 31 5.91 23.25 -5.60
C SER A 31 6.30 21.77 -5.68
N HIS A 32 6.56 21.25 -6.87
CA HIS A 32 6.58 19.80 -7.08
C HIS A 32 7.85 19.08 -6.56
N LYS A 33 8.98 19.79 -6.45
CA LYS A 33 10.18 19.26 -5.78
C LYS A 33 9.95 19.13 -4.27
N SER A 34 9.26 20.10 -3.70
CA SER A 34 8.96 20.14 -2.28
C SER A 34 8.02 19.01 -1.86
N ILE A 35 6.99 18.69 -2.68
CA ILE A 35 6.04 17.61 -2.37
C ILE A 35 6.76 16.27 -2.24
N GLY A 36 7.56 15.89 -3.26
CA GLY A 36 8.31 14.65 -3.22
C GLY A 36 9.27 14.57 -2.03
N ALA A 37 10.01 15.66 -1.76
CA ALA A 37 10.93 15.72 -0.63
C ALA A 37 10.21 15.57 0.73
N VAL A 38 9.08 16.24 0.93
CA VAL A 38 8.28 16.15 2.16
C VAL A 38 7.76 14.72 2.36
N LEU A 39 7.25 14.08 1.31
CA LEU A 39 6.77 12.71 1.38
C LEU A 39 7.88 11.71 1.70
N ILE A 40 9.04 11.85 1.08
CA ILE A 40 10.23 11.02 1.37
C ILE A 40 10.65 11.20 2.83
N PHE A 41 10.67 12.43 3.32
CA PHE A 41 11.05 12.72 4.71
C PHE A 41 10.03 12.12 5.71
N ALA A 42 8.74 12.24 5.41
CA ALA A 42 7.67 11.67 6.24
C ALA A 42 7.72 10.13 6.26
N LEU A 43 7.94 9.48 5.10
CA LEU A 43 8.07 8.02 5.02
C LEU A 43 9.33 7.50 5.71
N THR A 44 10.47 8.20 5.57
CA THR A 44 11.71 7.83 6.28
C THR A 44 11.57 7.99 7.79
N GLY A 45 10.90 9.04 8.25
CA GLY A 45 10.57 9.21 9.67
C GLY A 45 9.68 8.09 10.21
N TRP A 46 8.65 7.71 9.43
CA TRP A 46 7.77 6.59 9.78
C TRP A 46 8.51 5.25 9.76
N PHE A 47 9.38 5.03 8.80
CA PHE A 47 10.24 3.84 8.73
C PHE A 47 11.08 3.69 10.01
N LEU A 48 11.71 4.76 10.48
CA LEU A 48 12.47 4.74 11.73
C LEU A 48 11.57 4.49 12.94
N TYR A 49 10.38 5.10 12.98
CA TYR A 49 9.41 4.86 14.05
C TYR A 49 8.96 3.40 14.11
N MET A 50 8.81 2.73 12.99
CA MET A 50 8.44 1.31 12.93
C MET A 50 9.44 0.38 13.66
N PHE A 51 10.71 0.75 13.76
CA PHE A 51 11.68 -0.01 14.57
C PHE A 51 11.32 0.00 16.06
N THR A 52 10.68 1.05 16.56
CA THR A 52 10.25 1.12 17.96
C THR A 52 9.06 0.23 18.26
N LEU A 53 8.30 -0.17 17.21
CA LEU A 53 7.16 -1.07 17.32
C LEU A 53 7.57 -2.55 17.26
N TYR A 54 8.83 -2.83 16.88
CA TYR A 54 9.32 -4.19 16.81
C TYR A 54 9.40 -4.79 18.22
N GLN A 55 8.61 -5.80 18.47
CA GLN A 55 8.62 -6.56 19.73
C GLN A 55 9.43 -7.86 19.53
N GLY A 56 10.26 -8.19 20.53
CA GLY A 56 10.98 -9.47 20.53
C GLY A 56 10.05 -10.70 20.45
N PRO A 57 10.59 -11.91 20.23
CA PRO A 57 9.79 -13.12 20.14
C PRO A 57 8.99 -13.33 21.44
N LEU A 58 7.66 -13.37 21.30
CA LEU A 58 6.76 -13.67 22.42
C LEU A 58 6.76 -15.18 22.66
N ASN A 59 6.86 -15.59 23.91
CA ASN A 59 6.64 -16.98 24.28
C ASN A 59 5.11 -17.26 24.25
N PRO A 60 4.60 -18.05 23.30
CA PRO A 60 3.15 -18.23 23.13
C PRO A 60 2.47 -18.97 24.30
N MET A 61 3.25 -19.50 25.23
CA MET A 61 2.74 -20.23 26.41
C MET A 61 2.43 -19.33 27.61
N GLU A 62 2.75 -18.04 27.54
CA GLU A 62 2.45 -17.10 28.64
C GLU A 62 1.06 -16.46 28.48
N PRO A 63 0.27 -16.36 29.57
CA PRO A 63 -1.05 -15.70 29.50
C PRO A 63 -1.00 -14.25 29.02
N GLU A 64 0.09 -13.54 29.34
CA GLU A 64 0.33 -12.18 28.86
C GLU A 64 0.54 -12.13 27.35
N ALA A 65 1.17 -13.16 26.77
CA ALA A 65 1.35 -13.25 25.32
C ALA A 65 0.01 -13.41 24.58
N MET A 66 -0.95 -14.14 25.14
CA MET A 66 -2.30 -14.27 24.58
C MET A 66 -3.05 -12.94 24.52
N ALA A 67 -2.95 -12.13 25.58
CA ALA A 67 -3.56 -10.82 25.62
C ALA A 67 -2.92 -9.87 24.58
N VAL A 68 -1.58 -9.89 24.44
CA VAL A 68 -0.85 -9.10 23.44
C VAL A 68 -1.19 -9.55 22.03
N ILE A 69 -1.35 -10.85 21.79
CA ILE A 69 -1.75 -11.40 20.48
C ILE A 69 -3.18 -10.94 20.14
N ALA A 70 -4.11 -11.01 21.10
CA ALA A 70 -5.49 -10.55 20.88
C ALA A 70 -5.59 -9.07 20.54
N ASP A 71 -4.71 -8.23 21.10
CA ASP A 71 -4.65 -6.79 20.82
C ASP A 71 -4.10 -6.46 19.42
N LYS A 72 -3.38 -7.39 18.80
CA LYS A 72 -2.83 -7.27 17.43
C LYS A 72 -3.85 -7.55 16.32
N PHE A 73 -5.03 -8.12 16.67
CA PHE A 73 -6.09 -8.35 15.71
C PHE A 73 -6.97 -7.11 15.54
N PHE A 74 -7.32 -6.84 14.30
CA PHE A 74 -8.27 -5.81 13.93
C PHE A 74 -9.44 -6.43 13.16
N TYR A 75 -10.65 -5.93 13.40
CA TYR A 75 -11.88 -6.30 12.70
C TYR A 75 -12.11 -7.82 12.62
N GLN A 76 -12.51 -8.43 13.74
CA GLN A 76 -12.88 -9.87 13.83
C GLN A 76 -11.80 -10.86 13.36
N GLY A 77 -10.53 -10.46 13.39
CA GLY A 77 -9.42 -11.29 13.00
C GLY A 77 -9.07 -11.29 11.51
N MET A 78 -9.69 -10.42 10.69
CA MET A 78 -9.38 -10.29 9.26
C MET A 78 -8.02 -9.62 9.00
N TYR A 79 -7.46 -8.97 10.01
CA TYR A 79 -6.23 -8.21 9.91
C TYR A 79 -5.37 -8.42 11.16
N PHE A 80 -4.12 -8.79 10.95
CA PHE A 80 -3.19 -9.10 12.03
C PHE A 80 -1.82 -8.48 11.80
N VAL A 81 -1.24 -7.86 12.82
CA VAL A 81 0.08 -7.25 12.75
C VAL A 81 1.03 -7.97 13.69
N ASP A 82 1.86 -8.81 13.14
CA ASP A 82 2.97 -9.47 13.80
C ASP A 82 4.34 -8.93 13.35
N ASN A 83 5.42 -9.49 13.87
CA ASN A 83 6.76 -9.10 13.47
C ASN A 83 7.06 -9.39 12.00
N TYR A 84 6.40 -10.39 11.41
CA TYR A 84 6.51 -10.72 10.00
C TYR A 84 5.85 -9.63 9.13
N ALA A 85 4.62 -9.25 9.46
CA ALA A 85 3.91 -8.15 8.79
C ALA A 85 4.69 -6.83 8.92
N LEU A 86 5.23 -6.52 10.12
CA LEU A 86 6.05 -5.33 10.34
C LEU A 86 7.31 -5.32 9.47
N PHE A 87 8.00 -6.45 9.35
CA PHE A 87 9.18 -6.58 8.50
C PHE A 87 8.85 -6.31 7.02
N PHE A 88 7.77 -6.91 6.49
CA PHE A 88 7.37 -6.65 5.11
C PHE A 88 6.92 -5.21 4.88
N LYS A 89 6.16 -4.61 5.80
CA LYS A 89 5.80 -3.19 5.71
C LYS A 89 7.03 -2.29 5.67
N GLN A 90 8.04 -2.56 6.49
CA GLN A 90 9.31 -1.82 6.46
C GLN A 90 10.01 -1.98 5.11
N MET A 91 10.08 -3.19 4.55
CA MET A 91 10.64 -3.42 3.22
C MET A 91 9.89 -2.63 2.13
N PHE A 92 8.56 -2.63 2.16
CA PHE A 92 7.75 -1.91 1.17
C PHE A 92 7.89 -0.39 1.29
N ILE A 93 7.94 0.15 2.51
CA ILE A 93 8.21 1.58 2.74
C ILE A 93 9.59 1.95 2.19
N LEU A 94 10.62 1.15 2.49
CA LEU A 94 11.97 1.39 2.01
C LEU A 94 12.05 1.36 0.48
N ALA A 95 11.44 0.34 -0.15
CA ALA A 95 11.37 0.24 -1.61
C ALA A 95 10.64 1.44 -2.24
N THR A 96 9.56 1.91 -1.62
CA THR A 96 8.81 3.09 -2.08
C THR A 96 9.64 4.36 -1.95
N VAL A 97 10.38 4.53 -0.86
CA VAL A 97 11.31 5.67 -0.67
C VAL A 97 12.37 5.68 -1.76
N PHE A 98 13.00 4.54 -2.05
CA PHE A 98 13.96 4.44 -3.15
C PHE A 98 13.33 4.74 -4.51
N THR A 99 12.13 4.22 -4.77
CA THR A 99 11.40 4.50 -6.00
C THR A 99 11.12 6.00 -6.16
N MET A 100 10.67 6.68 -5.09
CA MET A 100 10.45 8.13 -5.10
C MET A 100 11.73 8.92 -5.34
N LEU A 101 12.86 8.50 -4.73
CA LEU A 101 14.17 9.14 -4.92
C LEU A 101 14.62 9.03 -6.38
N PHE A 102 14.61 7.82 -6.94
CA PHE A 102 15.05 7.60 -8.33
C PHE A 102 14.10 8.19 -9.37
N ALA A 103 12.80 8.19 -9.09
CA ALA A 103 11.80 8.74 -10.00
C ALA A 103 11.71 10.27 -9.95
N SER A 104 12.32 10.95 -9.00
CA SER A 104 12.13 12.38 -8.75
C SER A 104 12.41 13.24 -9.99
N ASP A 105 13.51 13.02 -10.69
CA ASP A 105 13.89 13.77 -11.87
C ASP A 105 12.99 13.45 -13.09
N TYR A 106 12.60 12.19 -13.24
CA TYR A 106 11.66 11.74 -14.27
C TYR A 106 10.28 12.40 -14.06
N VAL A 107 9.75 12.35 -12.85
CA VAL A 107 8.45 12.94 -12.50
C VAL A 107 8.45 14.43 -12.83
N GLN A 108 9.54 15.14 -12.53
CA GLN A 108 9.62 16.57 -12.75
C GLN A 108 9.75 16.97 -14.22
N SER A 109 10.47 16.18 -15.02
CA SER A 109 10.76 16.49 -16.42
C SER A 109 9.68 15.98 -17.39
N VAL A 110 9.01 14.88 -17.08
CA VAL A 110 8.17 14.15 -18.05
C VAL A 110 6.69 14.19 -17.71
N LEU A 111 6.32 14.20 -16.40
CA LEU A 111 4.93 14.12 -16.01
C LEU A 111 4.28 15.51 -15.86
N ARG A 112 3.01 15.57 -16.28
CA ARG A 112 2.19 16.77 -16.15
C ARG A 112 1.61 16.92 -14.74
N TYR A 113 1.11 15.80 -14.18
CA TYR A 113 0.47 15.73 -12.87
C TYR A 113 1.39 14.98 -11.91
N LYS A 114 2.15 15.73 -11.13
CA LYS A 114 3.25 15.19 -10.32
C LYS A 114 2.75 14.66 -8.98
N GLY A 115 1.82 15.37 -8.36
CA GLY A 115 1.22 14.94 -7.09
C GLY A 115 0.39 13.67 -7.25
N GLU A 116 -0.32 13.51 -8.36
CA GLU A 116 -1.06 12.28 -8.68
C GLU A 116 -0.13 11.07 -8.75
N PHE A 117 1.06 11.21 -9.33
CA PHE A 117 2.05 10.14 -9.38
C PHE A 117 2.46 9.67 -7.97
N TYR A 118 2.79 10.63 -7.09
CA TYR A 118 3.16 10.31 -5.72
C TYR A 118 1.99 9.71 -4.92
N ALA A 119 0.79 10.24 -5.11
CA ALA A 119 -0.41 9.72 -4.47
C ALA A 119 -0.71 8.27 -4.88
N LEU A 120 -0.64 7.96 -6.18
CA LEU A 120 -0.83 6.59 -6.69
C LEU A 120 0.25 5.63 -6.18
N LEU A 121 1.50 6.09 -6.08
CA LEU A 121 2.57 5.28 -5.51
C LEU A 121 2.33 4.98 -4.03
N LEU A 122 1.80 5.95 -3.26
CA LEU A 122 1.40 5.75 -1.88
C LEU A 122 0.16 4.84 -1.75
N MET A 123 -0.79 4.90 -2.69
CA MET A 123 -1.91 3.96 -2.72
C MET A 123 -1.45 2.52 -3.02
N ALA A 124 -0.46 2.35 -3.90
CA ALA A 124 0.17 1.05 -4.12
C ALA A 124 0.85 0.54 -2.84
N LEU A 125 1.59 1.40 -2.14
CA LEU A 125 2.20 1.07 -0.85
C LEU A 125 1.15 0.67 0.20
N LEU A 126 0.02 1.40 0.26
CA LEU A 126 -1.10 1.06 1.14
C LEU A 126 -1.62 -0.35 0.86
N GLY A 127 -1.85 -0.67 -0.41
CA GLY A 127 -2.28 -2.02 -0.84
C GLY A 127 -1.29 -3.11 -0.42
N MET A 128 0.02 -2.88 -0.57
CA MET A 128 1.06 -3.80 -0.12
C MET A 128 1.06 -3.98 1.41
N CYS A 129 0.86 -2.91 2.18
CA CYS A 129 0.79 -2.99 3.64
C CYS A 129 -0.46 -3.76 4.10
N VAL A 130 -1.61 -3.55 3.47
CA VAL A 130 -2.83 -4.33 3.75
C VAL A 130 -2.62 -5.79 3.43
N LEU A 131 -2.01 -6.11 2.28
CA LEU A 131 -1.70 -7.47 1.87
C LEU A 131 -0.80 -8.20 2.89
N ALA A 132 0.23 -7.52 3.42
CA ALA A 132 1.16 -8.08 4.39
C ALA A 132 0.51 -8.45 5.74
N SER A 133 -0.62 -7.84 6.08
CA SER A 133 -1.33 -8.04 7.34
C SER A 133 -2.66 -8.77 7.18
N ALA A 134 -3.02 -9.16 5.95
CA ALA A 134 -4.25 -9.89 5.67
C ALA A 134 -4.19 -11.31 6.24
N THR A 135 -5.26 -11.72 6.91
CA THR A 135 -5.42 -13.06 7.47
C THR A 135 -6.50 -13.88 6.76
N ASP A 136 -7.30 -13.23 5.93
CA ASP A 136 -8.33 -13.87 5.11
C ASP A 136 -8.15 -13.54 3.62
N PHE A 137 -8.73 -14.38 2.76
CA PHE A 137 -8.62 -14.21 1.31
C PHE A 137 -9.27 -12.93 0.78
N LEU A 138 -10.34 -12.45 1.44
CA LEU A 138 -11.03 -11.24 0.99
C LEU A 138 -10.17 -10.00 1.25
N THR A 139 -9.60 -9.86 2.44
CA THR A 139 -8.68 -8.76 2.78
C THR A 139 -7.42 -8.81 1.91
N MET A 140 -6.88 -10.02 1.67
CA MET A 140 -5.75 -10.23 0.76
C MET A 140 -6.09 -9.75 -0.65
N PHE A 141 -7.27 -10.10 -1.18
CA PHE A 141 -7.73 -9.68 -2.50
C PHE A 141 -7.86 -8.16 -2.59
N ILE A 142 -8.47 -7.51 -1.58
CA ILE A 142 -8.63 -6.04 -1.55
C ILE A 142 -7.27 -5.34 -1.55
N GLY A 143 -6.31 -5.81 -0.75
CA GLY A 143 -4.95 -5.26 -0.72
C GLY A 143 -4.24 -5.40 -2.08
N LEU A 144 -4.38 -6.55 -2.73
CA LEU A 144 -3.83 -6.81 -4.04
C LEU A 144 -4.46 -5.92 -5.12
N GLU A 145 -5.79 -5.78 -5.13
CA GLU A 145 -6.48 -4.93 -6.10
C GLU A 145 -6.10 -3.45 -5.94
N LEU A 146 -6.01 -2.95 -4.71
CA LEU A 146 -5.59 -1.57 -4.45
C LEU A 146 -4.18 -1.30 -5.00
N MET A 147 -3.26 -2.25 -4.83
CA MET A 147 -1.91 -2.17 -5.37
C MET A 147 -1.92 -2.21 -6.91
N THR A 148 -2.60 -3.19 -7.50
CA THR A 148 -2.57 -3.42 -8.95
C THR A 148 -3.26 -2.31 -9.74
N ILE A 149 -4.41 -1.80 -9.28
CA ILE A 149 -5.09 -0.66 -9.90
C ILE A 149 -4.19 0.57 -9.90
N SER A 150 -3.49 0.82 -8.81
CA SER A 150 -2.51 1.93 -8.73
C SER A 150 -1.40 1.77 -9.77
N PHE A 151 -0.88 0.57 -10.00
CA PHE A 151 0.13 0.31 -11.01
C PHE A 151 -0.40 0.39 -12.44
N TYR A 152 -1.66 0.02 -12.70
CA TYR A 152 -2.29 0.21 -14.02
C TYR A 152 -2.31 1.68 -14.40
N ILE A 153 -2.71 2.56 -13.48
CA ILE A 153 -2.76 4.01 -13.70
C ILE A 153 -1.35 4.58 -13.82
N LEU A 154 -0.40 4.17 -12.97
CA LEU A 154 1.00 4.61 -13.03
C LEU A 154 1.67 4.25 -14.35
N THR A 155 1.36 3.11 -14.95
CA THR A 155 1.86 2.71 -16.27
C THR A 155 1.41 3.68 -17.36
N GLY A 156 0.20 4.25 -17.24
CA GLY A 156 -0.37 5.27 -18.13
C GLY A 156 -0.04 6.71 -17.75
N ALA A 157 0.79 6.98 -16.76
CA ALA A 157 1.02 8.32 -16.21
C ALA A 157 1.56 9.34 -17.25
N ARG A 158 2.26 8.87 -18.29
CA ARG A 158 2.70 9.74 -19.40
C ARG A 158 1.61 9.87 -20.46
N MET A 159 0.59 10.68 -20.20
CA MET A 159 -0.59 10.86 -21.06
C MET A 159 -0.27 11.33 -22.48
N SER A 160 0.88 11.96 -22.70
CA SER A 160 1.31 12.44 -24.04
C SER A 160 1.89 11.34 -24.94
N SER A 161 2.14 10.14 -24.40
CA SER A 161 2.74 9.02 -25.12
C SER A 161 1.67 7.97 -25.46
N LYS A 162 1.55 7.64 -26.75
CA LYS A 162 0.69 6.55 -27.22
C LYS A 162 1.14 5.20 -26.65
N ASP A 163 2.44 4.99 -26.55
CA ASP A 163 3.02 3.74 -26.03
C ASP A 163 2.67 3.55 -24.54
N SER A 164 2.66 4.63 -23.75
CA SER A 164 2.25 4.57 -22.33
C SER A 164 0.78 4.21 -22.19
N SER A 165 -0.10 4.81 -22.99
CA SER A 165 -1.53 4.50 -22.99
C SER A 165 -1.80 3.07 -23.44
N GLU A 166 -1.10 2.60 -24.48
CA GLU A 166 -1.21 1.23 -24.98
C GLU A 166 -0.72 0.22 -23.91
N ALA A 167 0.41 0.50 -23.27
CA ALA A 167 0.94 -0.34 -22.20
C ALA A 167 -0.03 -0.43 -21.01
N ALA A 168 -0.63 0.70 -20.60
CA ALA A 168 -1.61 0.74 -19.52
C ALA A 168 -2.85 -0.10 -19.81
N VAL A 169 -3.40 0.01 -21.03
CA VAL A 169 -4.57 -0.79 -21.44
C VAL A 169 -4.26 -2.27 -21.49
N LYS A 170 -3.11 -2.66 -22.05
CA LYS A 170 -2.66 -4.06 -22.08
C LYS A 170 -2.49 -4.62 -20.67
N TYR A 171 -1.86 -3.84 -19.79
CA TYR A 171 -1.65 -4.24 -18.40
C TYR A 171 -2.96 -4.37 -17.63
N LEU A 172 -3.89 -3.43 -17.81
CA LEU A 172 -5.22 -3.49 -17.23
C LEU A 172 -6.00 -4.74 -17.69
N ILE A 173 -6.03 -5.04 -19.01
CA ILE A 173 -6.78 -6.18 -19.53
C ILE A 173 -6.22 -7.50 -19.01
N ILE A 174 -4.90 -7.70 -19.10
CA ILE A 174 -4.27 -8.93 -18.65
C ILE A 174 -4.41 -9.08 -17.13
N GLY A 175 -4.21 -7.99 -16.38
CA GLY A 175 -4.33 -7.98 -14.94
C GLY A 175 -5.77 -8.28 -14.50
N SER A 176 -6.78 -7.62 -15.07
CA SER A 176 -8.18 -7.84 -14.70
C SER A 176 -8.67 -9.27 -14.98
N VAL A 177 -8.18 -9.90 -16.04
CA VAL A 177 -8.47 -11.33 -16.30
C VAL A 177 -7.84 -12.22 -15.22
N SER A 178 -6.61 -11.90 -14.82
CA SER A 178 -5.90 -12.65 -13.77
C SER A 178 -6.60 -12.53 -12.42
N THR A 179 -6.99 -11.31 -12.03
CA THR A 179 -7.69 -11.07 -10.76
C THR A 179 -9.10 -11.63 -10.75
N ALA A 180 -9.81 -11.60 -11.88
CA ALA A 180 -11.11 -12.27 -12.02
C ALA A 180 -10.99 -13.80 -11.82
N THR A 181 -9.95 -14.42 -12.39
CA THR A 181 -9.67 -15.84 -12.21
C THR A 181 -9.35 -16.17 -10.75
N MET A 182 -8.55 -15.32 -10.09
CA MET A 182 -8.23 -15.48 -8.67
C MET A 182 -9.48 -15.35 -7.81
N LEU A 183 -10.33 -14.33 -8.05
CA LEU A 183 -11.58 -14.13 -7.31
C LEU A 183 -12.54 -15.30 -7.49
N TYR A 184 -12.61 -15.86 -8.70
CA TYR A 184 -13.37 -17.08 -8.95
C TYR A 184 -12.85 -18.25 -8.11
N GLY A 185 -11.52 -18.45 -8.06
CA GLY A 185 -10.90 -19.45 -7.19
C GLY A 185 -11.23 -19.25 -5.70
N ILE A 186 -11.15 -18.01 -5.21
CA ILE A 186 -11.51 -17.65 -3.83
C ILE A 186 -12.99 -17.99 -3.57
N SER A 187 -13.90 -17.70 -4.50
CA SER A 187 -15.33 -18.00 -4.35
C SER A 187 -15.61 -19.49 -4.24
N LEU A 188 -14.86 -20.33 -4.95
CA LEU A 188 -14.96 -21.79 -4.83
C LEU A 188 -14.48 -22.28 -3.46
N VAL A 189 -13.38 -21.73 -2.94
CA VAL A 189 -12.88 -22.09 -1.59
C VAL A 189 -13.91 -21.74 -0.53
N TYR A 190 -14.51 -20.54 -0.57
CA TYR A 190 -15.58 -20.17 0.36
C TYR A 190 -16.82 -21.07 0.20
N GLY A 191 -17.23 -21.37 -1.02
CA GLY A 191 -18.38 -22.27 -1.28
C GLY A 191 -18.15 -23.69 -0.71
N LEU A 192 -16.96 -24.24 -0.90
CA LEU A 192 -16.60 -25.56 -0.37
C LEU A 192 -16.50 -25.55 1.17
N SER A 193 -15.99 -24.49 1.78
CA SER A 193 -15.91 -24.34 3.24
C SER A 193 -17.29 -24.36 3.89
N LEU A 194 -18.31 -23.79 3.26
CA LEU A 194 -19.69 -23.79 3.78
C LEU A 194 -20.37 -25.16 3.70
N ILE A 195 -19.92 -26.07 2.83
CA ILE A 195 -20.46 -27.43 2.71
C ILE A 195 -19.96 -28.32 3.86
N HIS A 196 -18.80 -28.04 4.41
CA HIS A 196 -18.20 -28.85 5.49
C HIS A 196 -18.56 -28.36 6.91
N ILE A 197 -19.28 -27.27 7.04
CA ILE A 197 -19.83 -26.77 8.30
C ILE A 197 -21.26 -27.28 8.50
#